data_1d883ff055682a8d1210c0ea84c9502a
#
_entry.id   1d883ff055682a8d1210c0ea84c9502a
#
_cell.length_a   1.000
_cell.length_b   1.000
_cell.length_c   1.000
_cell.angle_alpha   90.00
_cell.angle_beta   90.00
_cell.angle_gamma   90.00
#
_symmetry.space_group_name_H-M   'P 1'
#
loop_
_entity.id
_entity.type
_entity.pdbx_description
1 polymer ?
#
loop_
_entity_poly.entity_id
_entity_poly.type
_entity_poly.pdbx_seq_one_letter_code
_entity_poly.pdbx_strand_id
1 'polypeptide(L)'
;MKRIMAIFLCLTLLLAVPAMAEGMKAGTYTETVKGMFDGLVVEVTLSDSAIENVVIKEHNETSPGYPALEKLPGMIVEAQSIAVDGISGATMTSNGVKAAVEAALTEAGADLAAFSKVPEAEEDLAPDYYPVMGSFEVPETWDESYDVVVVGGGFAGLAAAYSAVESGSSTVLVEKLSTTGGNSAINGGQYAAYTSKVAAELQKKFNLEPDTAEKHIEDTIKGGDNMSVPELVTEMVYGSPYYLDLLLDNGLVIRDTLARPGGHYGYRTYVTENQVGSDITDLQLKMLKNTDAVIELETKMVEIYRTRDEANRVVGIRVATADGYKTIEARKGVILATGGFSSNVDMRQPQVPSLTADLPTTNIKAASTGEGIYLAQAIGANTTQMSNIQRYPWADPNTGVLDSYAVWPFTGPSYGVIYVDYNGNRYVNEGDRRDVCANAAVNSGFISTYALFTEPVVSAFVKPEELEAGVQSGRVLKGETLEELAEKINAFAIKGQYPSVTAENLKATIEKHNGYIDSGADPDFGKVMAATMVKMEEGPYYAIPQYPSVHHTMGGLVIDTNTSVKDIYGQVIPGLFAAGEVTGGVHGTNRLGSNADADACAFGYISGYFVSTGELPDFIPDL
;
A
#
# COMPACT_ATOMS: atom_id res chain seq x y z
N MET A 1 -21.92 -50.70 -38.77
CA MET A 1 -20.74 -51.40 -38.29
C MET A 1 -19.51 -50.68 -38.86
N LYS A 2 -18.93 -49.70 -38.13
CA LYS A 2 -17.56 -49.23 -38.36
C LYS A 2 -16.97 -48.98 -36.99
N ARG A 3 -15.99 -49.82 -36.61
CA ARG A 3 -15.21 -49.71 -35.39
C ARG A 3 -14.26 -48.54 -35.55
N ILE A 4 -14.30 -47.57 -34.63
CA ILE A 4 -13.28 -46.53 -34.45
C ILE A 4 -12.31 -47.06 -33.39
N MET A 5 -11.08 -47.31 -33.82
CA MET A 5 -9.98 -47.73 -32.98
C MET A 5 -9.34 -46.43 -32.41
N ALA A 6 -9.48 -46.25 -31.11
CA ALA A 6 -8.80 -45.16 -30.41
C ALA A 6 -7.31 -45.52 -30.27
N ILE A 7 -6.45 -44.78 -30.92
CA ILE A 7 -4.99 -44.84 -30.73
C ILE A 7 -4.66 -43.96 -29.52
N PHE A 8 -4.29 -44.60 -28.42
CA PHE A 8 -3.63 -43.92 -27.29
C PHE A 8 -2.21 -43.51 -27.74
N LEU A 9 -2.03 -42.24 -28.02
CA LEU A 9 -0.71 -41.64 -28.20
C LEU A 9 -0.19 -41.28 -26.79
N CYS A 10 0.66 -42.15 -26.20
CA CYS A 10 1.49 -41.77 -25.07
C CYS A 10 2.49 -40.73 -25.53
N LEU A 11 2.19 -39.46 -25.28
CA LEU A 11 3.17 -38.41 -25.39
C LEU A 11 4.05 -38.49 -24.13
N THR A 12 5.23 -39.11 -24.26
CA THR A 12 6.31 -38.93 -23.30
C THR A 12 6.78 -37.49 -23.45
N LEU A 13 6.34 -36.61 -22.55
CA LEU A 13 7.00 -35.33 -22.33
C LEU A 13 8.43 -35.64 -21.89
N LEU A 14 9.39 -35.49 -22.80
CA LEU A 14 10.77 -35.26 -22.39
C LEU A 14 10.77 -33.87 -21.76
N LEU A 15 10.74 -33.81 -20.44
CA LEU A 15 11.16 -32.64 -19.69
C LEU A 15 12.59 -32.33 -20.14
N ALA A 16 12.77 -31.25 -20.89
CA ALA A 16 14.08 -30.70 -21.15
C ALA A 16 14.64 -30.25 -19.79
N VAL A 17 15.44 -31.08 -19.18
CA VAL A 17 16.25 -30.70 -18.02
C VAL A 17 17.13 -29.54 -18.48
N PRO A 18 17.04 -28.34 -17.89
CA PRO A 18 17.94 -27.24 -18.25
C PRO A 18 19.39 -27.71 -18.06
N ALA A 19 20.29 -27.22 -18.91
CA ALA A 19 21.71 -27.53 -18.85
C ALA A 19 22.21 -27.23 -17.41
N MET A 20 22.66 -28.27 -16.74
CA MET A 20 23.08 -28.23 -15.34
C MET A 20 24.37 -27.40 -15.20
N ALA A 21 24.42 -26.58 -14.15
CA ALA A 21 25.67 -25.96 -13.70
C ALA A 21 26.56 -27.08 -13.13
N GLU A 22 27.70 -27.37 -13.79
CA GLU A 22 28.68 -28.33 -13.25
C GLU A 22 29.51 -27.63 -12.16
N GLY A 23 29.52 -28.21 -10.95
CA GLY A 23 30.57 -27.95 -9.98
C GLY A 23 30.19 -27.22 -8.69
N MET A 24 28.90 -27.05 -8.35
CA MET A 24 28.58 -26.53 -7.01
C MET A 24 28.70 -27.62 -5.93
N LYS A 25 28.96 -27.19 -4.69
CA LYS A 25 29.13 -28.09 -3.56
C LYS A 25 27.79 -28.50 -2.98
N ALA A 26 27.46 -29.79 -3.06
CA ALA A 26 26.25 -30.31 -2.45
C ALA A 26 26.28 -30.15 -0.92
N GLY A 27 25.14 -29.81 -0.33
CA GLY A 27 25.02 -29.60 1.13
C GLY A 27 23.72 -28.91 1.50
N THR A 28 23.53 -28.67 2.78
CA THR A 28 22.44 -27.86 3.33
C THR A 28 23.04 -26.57 3.89
N TYR A 29 22.52 -25.45 3.45
CA TYR A 29 22.95 -24.09 3.77
C TYR A 29 21.83 -23.40 4.53
N THR A 30 22.18 -22.64 5.56
CA THR A 30 21.19 -21.92 6.36
C THR A 30 21.51 -20.44 6.36
N GLU A 31 20.65 -19.65 5.74
CA GLU A 31 20.83 -18.24 5.56
C GLU A 31 19.86 -17.45 6.44
N THR A 32 20.35 -16.39 7.06
CA THR A 32 19.51 -15.44 7.79
C THR A 32 19.49 -14.12 7.02
N VAL A 33 18.33 -13.74 6.56
CA VAL A 33 18.13 -12.58 5.70
C VAL A 33 17.02 -11.69 6.23
N LYS A 34 16.84 -10.54 5.60
CA LYS A 34 15.74 -9.62 5.85
C LYS A 34 14.64 -9.86 4.80
N GLY A 35 13.41 -10.09 5.28
CA GLY A 35 12.19 -9.99 4.49
C GLY A 35 11.56 -8.60 4.67
N MET A 36 10.29 -8.52 5.09
CA MET A 36 9.72 -7.27 5.61
C MET A 36 10.39 -6.91 6.95
N PHE A 37 10.61 -7.91 7.80
CA PHE A 37 11.31 -7.80 9.09
C PHE A 37 12.60 -8.60 9.10
N ASP A 38 13.47 -8.33 10.07
CA ASP A 38 14.70 -9.09 10.28
C ASP A 38 14.37 -10.47 10.86
N GLY A 39 15.26 -11.45 10.60
CA GLY A 39 15.15 -12.79 11.19
C GLY A 39 14.39 -13.81 10.34
N LEU A 40 14.33 -13.61 9.03
CA LEU A 40 13.90 -14.65 8.10
C LEU A 40 15.04 -15.66 7.92
N VAL A 41 14.87 -16.87 8.45
CA VAL A 41 15.83 -17.96 8.37
C VAL A 41 15.36 -18.99 7.36
N VAL A 42 16.17 -19.20 6.32
CA VAL A 42 15.87 -20.12 5.22
C VAL A 42 16.94 -21.19 5.11
N GLU A 43 16.52 -22.45 5.09
CA GLU A 43 17.39 -23.62 4.88
C GLU A 43 17.26 -24.08 3.43
N VAL A 44 18.38 -24.12 2.70
CA VAL A 44 18.44 -24.49 1.29
C VAL A 44 19.27 -25.76 1.14
N THR A 45 18.70 -26.80 0.56
CA THR A 45 19.41 -28.05 0.25
C THR A 45 19.76 -28.08 -1.23
N LEU A 46 21.04 -28.22 -1.52
CA LEU A 46 21.60 -28.25 -2.88
C LEU A 46 22.26 -29.62 -3.15
N SER A 47 22.05 -30.14 -4.35
CA SER A 47 22.90 -31.21 -4.93
C SER A 47 24.12 -30.59 -5.60
N ASP A 48 24.87 -31.38 -6.38
CA ASP A 48 25.97 -30.88 -7.19
C ASP A 48 25.52 -30.06 -8.43
N SER A 49 24.22 -30.03 -8.71
CA SER A 49 23.66 -29.47 -9.94
C SER A 49 22.26 -28.86 -9.81
N ALA A 50 21.58 -28.98 -8.66
CA ALA A 50 20.18 -28.56 -8.50
C ALA A 50 19.85 -28.03 -7.10
N ILE A 51 18.82 -27.18 -7.01
CA ILE A 51 18.15 -26.78 -5.79
C ILE A 51 17.16 -27.91 -5.44
N GLU A 52 17.42 -28.68 -4.39
CA GLU A 52 16.59 -29.83 -4.03
C GLU A 52 15.45 -29.47 -3.09
N ASN A 53 15.70 -28.50 -2.18
CA ASN A 53 14.69 -28.09 -1.22
C ASN A 53 14.97 -26.68 -0.68
N VAL A 54 13.91 -25.96 -0.34
CA VAL A 54 13.94 -24.67 0.34
C VAL A 54 12.92 -24.72 1.48
N VAL A 55 13.35 -24.45 2.70
CA VAL A 55 12.50 -24.53 3.90
C VAL A 55 12.64 -23.27 4.73
N ILE A 56 11.54 -22.65 5.06
CA ILE A 56 11.50 -21.54 6.01
C ILE A 56 11.56 -22.11 7.43
N LYS A 57 12.59 -21.77 8.20
CA LYS A 57 12.81 -22.27 9.57
C LYS A 57 12.25 -21.31 10.61
N GLU A 58 12.49 -20.02 10.46
CA GLU A 58 12.07 -18.99 11.39
C GLU A 58 11.73 -17.71 10.60
N HIS A 59 10.79 -16.92 11.07
CA HIS A 59 10.45 -15.63 10.50
C HIS A 59 9.70 -14.74 11.50
N ASN A 60 9.78 -13.43 11.27
CA ASN A 60 9.00 -12.40 11.97
C ASN A 60 8.00 -11.72 11.01
N GLU A 61 7.73 -12.33 9.85
CA GLU A 61 6.83 -11.80 8.83
C GLU A 61 5.39 -11.72 9.32
N THR A 62 4.65 -10.73 8.83
CA THR A 62 3.22 -10.53 9.07
C THR A 62 2.37 -11.16 7.97
N SER A 63 1.05 -11.15 8.12
CA SER A 63 0.11 -11.86 7.24
C SER A 63 0.32 -11.62 5.73
N PRO A 64 0.67 -10.40 5.24
CA PRO A 64 0.96 -10.20 3.82
C PRO A 64 2.15 -11.03 3.30
N GLY A 65 3.09 -11.38 4.19
CA GLY A 65 4.27 -12.17 3.84
C GLY A 65 4.01 -13.68 3.76
N TYR A 66 3.00 -14.20 4.45
CA TYR A 66 2.77 -15.65 4.57
C TYR A 66 2.62 -16.38 3.23
N PRO A 67 1.88 -15.87 2.23
CA PRO A 67 1.80 -16.54 0.93
C PRO A 67 3.15 -16.71 0.24
N ALA A 68 4.11 -15.79 0.46
CA ALA A 68 5.46 -15.94 -0.08
C ALA A 68 6.25 -17.03 0.66
N LEU A 69 6.09 -17.12 1.98
CA LEU A 69 6.74 -18.18 2.78
C LEU A 69 6.23 -19.58 2.40
N GLU A 70 4.96 -19.70 2.03
CA GLU A 70 4.32 -20.96 1.69
C GLU A 70 4.57 -21.39 0.24
N LYS A 71 4.41 -20.47 -0.72
CA LYS A 71 4.39 -20.80 -2.16
C LYS A 71 5.77 -20.68 -2.81
N LEU A 72 6.55 -19.64 -2.47
CA LEU A 72 7.78 -19.31 -3.18
C LEU A 72 8.88 -20.37 -3.08
N PRO A 73 9.09 -21.07 -1.92
CA PRO A 73 10.03 -22.16 -1.83
C PRO A 73 9.81 -23.24 -2.89
N GLY A 74 8.56 -23.68 -3.06
CA GLY A 74 8.18 -24.68 -4.07
C GLY A 74 8.42 -24.18 -5.50
N MET A 75 8.04 -22.92 -5.80
CA MET A 75 8.25 -22.31 -7.12
C MET A 75 9.73 -22.26 -7.51
N ILE A 76 10.61 -21.91 -6.57
CA ILE A 76 12.07 -21.85 -6.81
C ILE A 76 12.64 -23.24 -7.11
N VAL A 77 12.22 -24.25 -6.34
CA VAL A 77 12.66 -25.65 -6.54
C VAL A 77 12.16 -26.19 -7.88
N GLU A 78 10.90 -25.95 -8.23
CA GLU A 78 10.30 -26.41 -9.48
C GLU A 78 10.94 -25.75 -10.70
N ALA A 79 11.11 -24.43 -10.65
CA ALA A 79 11.72 -23.66 -11.73
C ALA A 79 13.25 -23.80 -11.81
N GLN A 80 13.91 -24.33 -10.77
CA GLN A 80 15.37 -24.29 -10.63
C GLN A 80 15.92 -22.88 -10.85
N SER A 81 15.22 -21.86 -10.33
CA SER A 81 15.55 -20.45 -10.59
C SER A 81 15.10 -19.54 -9.44
N ILE A 82 15.94 -18.55 -9.12
CA ILE A 82 15.60 -17.43 -8.24
C ILE A 82 14.87 -16.29 -8.99
N ALA A 83 14.79 -16.37 -10.32
CA ALA A 83 14.11 -15.38 -11.16
C ALA A 83 12.60 -15.68 -11.33
N VAL A 84 12.03 -16.55 -10.50
CA VAL A 84 10.58 -16.75 -10.41
C VAL A 84 9.87 -15.45 -10.00
N ASP A 85 8.62 -15.28 -10.36
CA ASP A 85 7.85 -14.12 -9.93
C ASP A 85 7.72 -14.05 -8.40
N GLY A 86 7.70 -12.86 -7.86
CA GLY A 86 7.37 -12.65 -6.44
C GLY A 86 5.87 -12.79 -6.21
N ILE A 87 5.48 -13.17 -5.01
CA ILE A 87 4.07 -13.25 -4.64
C ILE A 87 3.50 -11.84 -4.50
N SER A 88 2.39 -11.58 -5.18
CA SER A 88 1.72 -10.28 -5.14
C SER A 88 1.28 -9.93 -3.72
N GLY A 89 1.66 -8.73 -3.26
CA GLY A 89 1.42 -8.29 -1.88
C GLY A 89 2.50 -8.69 -0.88
N ALA A 90 3.42 -9.59 -1.23
CA ALA A 90 4.49 -10.09 -0.38
C ALA A 90 5.90 -9.83 -0.94
N THR A 91 6.10 -8.72 -1.65
CA THR A 91 7.33 -8.41 -2.41
C THR A 91 8.59 -8.45 -1.52
N MET A 92 8.54 -7.84 -0.34
CA MET A 92 9.69 -7.79 0.57
C MET A 92 10.06 -9.19 1.05
N THR A 93 9.09 -9.98 1.50
CA THR A 93 9.27 -11.36 1.92
C THR A 93 9.75 -12.24 0.77
N SER A 94 9.17 -12.06 -0.44
CA SER A 94 9.61 -12.76 -1.65
C SER A 94 11.07 -12.49 -1.98
N ASN A 95 11.49 -11.23 -1.91
CA ASN A 95 12.88 -10.84 -2.14
C ASN A 95 13.80 -11.42 -1.06
N GLY A 96 13.37 -11.48 0.21
CA GLY A 96 14.11 -12.13 1.29
C GLY A 96 14.35 -13.61 1.02
N VAL A 97 13.31 -14.37 0.66
CA VAL A 97 13.45 -15.80 0.33
C VAL A 97 14.40 -16.00 -0.85
N LYS A 98 14.27 -15.22 -1.92
CA LYS A 98 15.16 -15.29 -3.09
C LYS A 98 16.60 -14.95 -2.72
N ALA A 99 16.83 -13.91 -1.92
CA ALA A 99 18.16 -13.53 -1.45
C ALA A 99 18.83 -14.62 -0.62
N ALA A 100 18.07 -15.33 0.21
CA ALA A 100 18.60 -16.46 0.96
C ALA A 100 19.04 -17.62 0.04
N VAL A 101 18.24 -17.95 -0.97
CA VAL A 101 18.62 -18.98 -1.95
C VAL A 101 19.83 -18.54 -2.77
N GLU A 102 19.91 -17.27 -3.17
CA GLU A 102 21.07 -16.72 -3.87
C GLU A 102 22.36 -16.79 -3.02
N ALA A 103 22.26 -16.46 -1.73
CA ALA A 103 23.38 -16.58 -0.78
C ALA A 103 23.86 -18.04 -0.67
N ALA A 104 22.93 -18.98 -0.50
CA ALA A 104 23.24 -20.41 -0.43
C ALA A 104 23.91 -20.92 -1.73
N LEU A 105 23.41 -20.54 -2.89
CA LEU A 105 24.01 -20.86 -4.19
C LEU A 105 25.42 -20.27 -4.32
N THR A 106 25.61 -19.05 -3.84
CA THR A 106 26.92 -18.38 -3.84
C THR A 106 27.91 -19.08 -2.92
N GLU A 107 27.50 -19.45 -1.70
CA GLU A 107 28.34 -20.21 -0.76
C GLU A 107 28.70 -21.59 -1.31
N ALA A 108 27.76 -22.23 -2.02
CA ALA A 108 28.01 -23.49 -2.71
C ALA A 108 28.94 -23.39 -3.93
N GLY A 109 29.24 -22.17 -4.38
CA GLY A 109 30.07 -21.93 -5.59
C GLY A 109 29.33 -22.16 -6.90
N ALA A 110 28.01 -22.04 -6.92
CA ALA A 110 27.18 -22.20 -8.10
C ALA A 110 27.41 -21.08 -9.13
N ASP A 111 27.22 -21.37 -10.41
CA ASP A 111 27.07 -20.34 -11.44
C ASP A 111 25.65 -19.74 -11.34
N LEU A 112 25.55 -18.57 -10.72
CA LEU A 112 24.26 -17.89 -10.52
C LEU A 112 23.48 -17.64 -11.82
N ALA A 113 24.17 -17.49 -12.96
CA ALA A 113 23.50 -17.30 -14.25
C ALA A 113 22.68 -18.53 -14.66
N ALA A 114 23.04 -19.72 -14.20
CA ALA A 114 22.26 -20.94 -14.45
C ALA A 114 20.93 -20.94 -13.69
N PHE A 115 20.87 -20.30 -12.51
CA PHE A 115 19.71 -20.22 -11.61
C PHE A 115 18.98 -18.88 -11.65
N SER A 116 19.31 -18.00 -12.62
CA SER A 116 18.67 -16.68 -12.80
C SER A 116 17.89 -16.58 -14.10
N LYS A 117 17.56 -17.70 -14.71
CA LYS A 117 16.73 -17.71 -15.92
C LYS A 117 15.29 -17.47 -15.53
N VAL A 118 14.67 -16.46 -16.15
CA VAL A 118 13.24 -16.25 -16.02
C VAL A 118 12.53 -17.50 -16.55
N PRO A 119 11.71 -18.19 -15.75
CA PRO A 119 10.91 -19.31 -16.25
C PRO A 119 10.10 -18.85 -17.45
N GLU A 120 9.93 -19.70 -18.48
CA GLU A 120 8.92 -19.41 -19.49
C GLU A 120 7.59 -19.30 -18.75
N ALA A 121 6.97 -18.12 -18.83
CA ALA A 121 5.63 -17.95 -18.29
C ALA A 121 4.76 -19.02 -18.94
N GLU A 122 4.17 -19.93 -18.17
CA GLU A 122 2.96 -20.58 -18.63
C GLU A 122 2.04 -19.42 -19.03
N GLU A 123 1.59 -19.39 -20.29
CA GLU A 123 0.51 -18.46 -20.67
C GLU A 123 -0.57 -18.67 -19.61
N ASP A 124 -0.68 -17.72 -18.70
CA ASP A 124 -1.75 -17.71 -17.74
C ASP A 124 -3.03 -17.53 -18.57
N LEU A 125 -3.58 -18.67 -18.97
CA LEU A 125 -4.90 -18.76 -19.55
C LEU A 125 -5.93 -18.51 -18.43
N ALA A 126 -5.62 -17.55 -17.55
CA ALA A 126 -6.66 -16.91 -16.78
C ALA A 126 -7.71 -16.49 -17.81
N PRO A 127 -8.91 -17.07 -17.79
CA PRO A 127 -9.92 -16.73 -18.75
C PRO A 127 -9.97 -15.21 -18.85
N ASP A 128 -9.96 -14.64 -20.07
CA ASP A 128 -10.11 -13.22 -20.32
C ASP A 128 -11.39 -12.76 -19.62
N TYR A 129 -11.26 -12.42 -18.33
CA TYR A 129 -12.35 -11.88 -17.52
C TYR A 129 -12.55 -10.44 -17.97
N TYR A 130 -13.15 -10.26 -19.15
CA TYR A 130 -13.79 -8.99 -19.43
C TYR A 130 -14.92 -8.84 -18.42
N PRO A 131 -14.90 -7.76 -17.60
CA PRO A 131 -15.99 -7.51 -16.70
C PRO A 131 -17.26 -7.45 -17.52
N VAL A 132 -18.22 -8.27 -17.19
CA VAL A 132 -19.55 -8.18 -17.79
C VAL A 132 -20.09 -6.83 -17.35
N MET A 133 -20.27 -5.92 -18.32
CA MET A 133 -20.76 -4.57 -18.10
C MET A 133 -22.17 -4.65 -17.50
N GLY A 134 -22.27 -4.67 -16.16
CA GLY A 134 -23.45 -4.62 -15.33
C GLY A 134 -24.61 -5.48 -15.78
N SER A 135 -25.03 -6.43 -15.01
CA SER A 135 -26.20 -7.23 -15.32
C SER A 135 -27.41 -6.76 -14.53
N PHE A 136 -28.49 -6.54 -15.26
CA PHE A 136 -29.84 -6.40 -14.70
C PHE A 136 -30.62 -7.72 -14.79
N GLU A 137 -29.98 -8.78 -15.25
CA GLU A 137 -30.54 -10.13 -15.29
C GLU A 137 -30.15 -10.85 -14.00
N VAL A 138 -30.98 -10.69 -12.99
CA VAL A 138 -30.78 -11.31 -11.66
C VAL A 138 -30.99 -12.84 -11.81
N PRO A 139 -30.11 -13.67 -11.24
CA PRO A 139 -30.26 -15.12 -11.29
C PRO A 139 -31.55 -15.56 -10.57
N GLU A 140 -32.21 -16.61 -11.11
CA GLU A 140 -33.42 -17.20 -10.48
C GLU A 140 -33.08 -17.91 -9.17
N THR A 141 -31.85 -18.40 -9.04
CA THR A 141 -31.32 -19.09 -7.86
C THR A 141 -29.92 -18.62 -7.57
N TRP A 142 -29.56 -18.58 -6.30
CA TRP A 142 -28.26 -18.17 -5.84
C TRP A 142 -27.48 -19.37 -5.29
N ASP A 143 -26.16 -19.39 -5.51
CA ASP A 143 -25.27 -20.42 -4.94
C ASP A 143 -25.12 -20.23 -3.44
N GLU A 144 -25.06 -18.97 -2.99
CA GLU A 144 -24.98 -18.59 -1.58
C GLU A 144 -25.85 -17.36 -1.27
N SER A 145 -26.19 -17.19 0.00
CA SER A 145 -27.08 -16.10 0.44
C SER A 145 -26.72 -15.61 1.84
N TYR A 146 -26.44 -14.30 1.93
CA TYR A 146 -26.12 -13.60 3.17
C TYR A 146 -26.97 -12.34 3.31
N ASP A 147 -27.03 -11.77 4.52
CA ASP A 147 -27.63 -10.44 4.70
C ASP A 147 -26.75 -9.36 4.09
N VAL A 148 -25.44 -9.41 4.37
CA VAL A 148 -24.45 -8.44 3.91
C VAL A 148 -23.32 -9.15 3.17
N VAL A 149 -23.00 -8.63 1.99
CA VAL A 149 -21.84 -9.05 1.20
C VAL A 149 -20.81 -7.92 1.17
N VAL A 150 -19.62 -8.15 1.71
CA VAL A 150 -18.53 -7.18 1.73
C VAL A 150 -17.49 -7.58 0.69
N VAL A 151 -17.10 -6.64 -0.18
CA VAL A 151 -16.15 -6.88 -1.25
C VAL A 151 -14.85 -6.13 -0.99
N GLY A 152 -13.77 -6.88 -0.73
CA GLY A 152 -12.45 -6.37 -0.39
C GLY A 152 -12.09 -6.52 1.08
N GLY A 153 -10.88 -7.07 1.35
CA GLY A 153 -10.39 -7.43 2.69
C GLY A 153 -9.38 -6.44 3.28
N GLY A 154 -9.40 -5.15 2.88
CA GLY A 154 -8.62 -4.08 3.50
C GLY A 154 -9.25 -3.52 4.77
N PHE A 155 -8.74 -2.41 5.31
CA PHE A 155 -9.26 -1.76 6.53
C PHE A 155 -10.79 -1.57 6.50
N ALA A 156 -11.29 -1.01 5.40
CA ALA A 156 -12.72 -0.71 5.29
C ALA A 156 -13.57 -1.99 5.28
N GLY A 157 -13.17 -2.99 4.51
CA GLY A 157 -13.93 -4.23 4.41
C GLY A 157 -13.91 -5.06 5.69
N LEU A 158 -12.76 -5.18 6.35
CA LEU A 158 -12.65 -5.87 7.63
C LEU A 158 -13.50 -5.16 8.72
N ALA A 159 -13.46 -3.81 8.76
CA ALA A 159 -14.28 -3.03 9.66
C ALA A 159 -15.79 -3.19 9.36
N ALA A 160 -16.17 -3.17 8.08
CA ALA A 160 -17.57 -3.33 7.65
C ALA A 160 -18.12 -4.73 7.98
N ALA A 161 -17.35 -5.78 7.69
CA ALA A 161 -17.76 -7.14 7.99
C ALA A 161 -17.91 -7.37 9.49
N TYR A 162 -16.95 -6.88 10.29
CA TYR A 162 -17.02 -6.95 11.74
C TYR A 162 -18.27 -6.24 12.28
N SER A 163 -18.49 -4.99 11.87
CA SER A 163 -19.64 -4.19 12.31
C SER A 163 -20.97 -4.82 11.88
N ALA A 164 -21.05 -5.38 10.67
CA ALA A 164 -22.27 -6.03 10.19
C ALA A 164 -22.64 -7.28 11.01
N VAL A 165 -21.66 -8.13 11.33
CA VAL A 165 -21.89 -9.33 12.14
C VAL A 165 -22.26 -8.98 13.57
N GLU A 166 -21.52 -8.05 14.20
CA GLU A 166 -21.85 -7.57 15.56
C GLU A 166 -23.24 -6.94 15.65
N SER A 167 -23.74 -6.40 14.51
CA SER A 167 -25.10 -5.89 14.39
C SER A 167 -26.14 -6.96 14.01
N GLY A 168 -25.77 -8.23 14.05
CA GLY A 168 -26.67 -9.38 13.88
C GLY A 168 -26.96 -9.80 12.44
N SER A 169 -26.18 -9.35 11.45
CA SER A 169 -26.34 -9.75 10.05
C SER A 169 -25.42 -10.93 9.69
N SER A 170 -25.97 -11.94 9.01
CA SER A 170 -25.13 -12.94 8.36
C SER A 170 -24.27 -12.28 7.27
N THR A 171 -22.94 -12.47 7.34
CA THR A 171 -22.00 -11.68 6.53
C THR A 171 -20.96 -12.55 5.86
N VAL A 172 -20.71 -12.30 4.58
CA VAL A 172 -19.53 -12.83 3.86
C VAL A 172 -18.64 -11.68 3.40
N LEU A 173 -17.33 -11.85 3.58
CA LEU A 173 -16.29 -11.00 3.03
C LEU A 173 -15.58 -11.76 1.92
N VAL A 174 -15.58 -11.22 0.70
CA VAL A 174 -14.85 -11.77 -0.45
C VAL A 174 -13.62 -10.92 -0.75
N GLU A 175 -12.46 -11.56 -0.91
CA GLU A 175 -11.17 -10.92 -1.23
C GLU A 175 -10.53 -11.64 -2.42
N LYS A 176 -10.11 -10.86 -3.44
CA LYS A 176 -9.50 -11.42 -4.66
C LYS A 176 -8.07 -11.94 -4.47
N LEU A 177 -7.36 -11.45 -3.46
CA LEU A 177 -6.01 -11.90 -3.12
C LEU A 177 -6.05 -13.16 -2.25
N SER A 178 -4.92 -13.82 -2.14
CA SER A 178 -4.75 -14.99 -1.27
C SER A 178 -4.67 -14.66 0.22
N THR A 179 -4.72 -13.39 0.59
CA THR A 179 -4.74 -12.90 1.97
C THR A 179 -5.53 -11.60 2.08
N THR A 180 -6.08 -11.33 3.25
CA THR A 180 -6.66 -10.03 3.57
C THR A 180 -5.57 -8.97 3.80
N GLY A 181 -5.96 -7.72 3.90
CA GLY A 181 -5.11 -6.57 4.21
C GLY A 181 -4.83 -5.69 3.00
N GLY A 182 -4.48 -6.25 1.85
CA GLY A 182 -4.19 -5.47 0.66
C GLY A 182 -3.21 -4.31 0.95
N ASN A 183 -3.47 -3.13 0.37
CA ASN A 183 -2.63 -1.94 0.62
C ASN A 183 -2.69 -1.45 2.06
N SER A 184 -3.77 -1.75 2.79
CA SER A 184 -3.91 -1.41 4.20
C SER A 184 -2.85 -2.09 5.06
N ALA A 185 -2.46 -3.33 4.72
CA ALA A 185 -1.46 -4.06 5.50
C ALA A 185 -0.02 -3.57 5.28
N ILE A 186 0.29 -2.97 4.11
CA ILE A 186 1.66 -2.55 3.75
C ILE A 186 1.94 -1.07 3.99
N ASN A 187 0.98 -0.30 4.51
CA ASN A 187 1.20 1.10 4.83
C ASN A 187 2.04 1.28 6.11
N GLY A 188 2.29 2.52 6.52
CA GLY A 188 3.13 2.85 7.68
C GLY A 188 2.45 2.72 9.05
N GLY A 189 1.26 2.12 9.15
CA GLY A 189 0.55 1.91 10.43
C GLY A 189 0.26 3.22 11.18
N GLN A 190 -0.16 4.26 10.47
CA GLN A 190 -0.41 5.60 11.00
C GLN A 190 -1.90 5.94 10.95
N TYR A 191 -2.52 6.04 12.10
CA TYR A 191 -3.95 6.28 12.26
C TYR A 191 -4.23 7.70 12.81
N ALA A 192 -5.09 8.48 12.15
CA ALA A 192 -5.46 9.83 12.59
C ALA A 192 -6.74 9.81 13.42
N ALA A 193 -6.68 10.33 14.65
CA ALA A 193 -7.86 10.62 15.47
C ALA A 193 -7.58 11.82 16.38
N TYR A 194 -8.49 12.79 16.44
CA TYR A 194 -8.29 13.99 17.26
C TYR A 194 -8.23 13.68 18.76
N THR A 195 -8.75 12.54 19.17
CA THR A 195 -8.72 12.02 20.54
C THR A 195 -8.73 10.49 20.55
N SER A 196 -8.46 9.89 21.69
CA SER A 196 -8.62 8.48 22.02
C SER A 196 -8.54 8.30 23.53
N LYS A 197 -8.81 7.11 24.03
CA LYS A 197 -8.64 6.78 25.48
C LYS A 197 -7.23 6.96 26.01
N VAL A 198 -6.20 7.00 25.15
CA VAL A 198 -4.78 7.22 25.53
C VAL A 198 -4.27 8.63 25.19
N ALA A 199 -5.08 9.45 24.52
CA ALA A 199 -4.67 10.77 24.04
C ALA A 199 -4.17 11.68 25.16
N ALA A 200 -4.90 11.78 26.27
CA ALA A 200 -4.57 12.67 27.39
C ALA A 200 -3.22 12.33 28.05
N GLU A 201 -2.87 11.04 28.13
CA GLU A 201 -1.59 10.59 28.67
C GLU A 201 -0.43 10.99 27.75
N LEU A 202 -0.56 10.71 26.44
CA LEU A 202 0.43 11.07 25.43
C LEU A 202 0.62 12.59 25.34
N GLN A 203 -0.46 13.34 25.29
CA GLN A 203 -0.42 14.81 25.25
C GLN A 203 0.31 15.38 26.47
N LYS A 204 0.00 14.90 27.67
CA LYS A 204 0.69 15.31 28.90
C LYS A 204 2.17 14.94 28.88
N LYS A 205 2.51 13.73 28.45
CA LYS A 205 3.89 13.23 28.38
C LYS A 205 4.78 14.09 27.49
N PHE A 206 4.27 14.50 26.35
CA PHE A 206 5.00 15.28 25.35
C PHE A 206 4.72 16.79 25.42
N ASN A 207 3.99 17.25 26.44
CA ASN A 207 3.59 18.66 26.60
C ASN A 207 2.93 19.23 25.33
N LEU A 208 1.96 18.48 24.78
CA LEU A 208 1.21 18.86 23.58
C LEU A 208 -0.14 19.46 23.96
N GLU A 209 -0.59 20.44 23.18
CA GLU A 209 -1.94 20.96 23.31
C GLU A 209 -2.97 19.89 22.84
N PRO A 210 -4.13 19.78 23.53
CA PRO A 210 -5.21 18.91 23.09
C PRO A 210 -5.70 19.27 21.67
N ASP A 211 -5.96 18.27 20.88
CA ASP A 211 -6.58 18.44 19.57
C ASP A 211 -8.12 18.40 19.68
N THR A 212 -8.83 18.84 18.63
CA THR A 212 -10.30 18.85 18.60
C THR A 212 -10.84 18.37 17.24
N ALA A 213 -12.09 17.95 17.23
CA ALA A 213 -12.78 17.54 16.01
C ALA A 213 -12.80 18.68 14.96
N GLU A 214 -13.09 19.91 15.42
CA GLU A 214 -13.15 21.09 14.55
C GLU A 214 -11.81 21.36 13.85
N LYS A 215 -10.70 21.25 14.57
CA LYS A 215 -9.36 21.41 14.00
C LYS A 215 -9.03 20.29 13.01
N HIS A 216 -9.44 19.07 13.30
CA HIS A 216 -9.22 17.95 12.39
C HIS A 216 -10.05 18.11 11.10
N ILE A 217 -11.31 18.55 11.20
CA ILE A 217 -12.18 18.87 10.06
C ILE A 217 -11.56 20.01 9.23
N GLU A 218 -11.17 21.12 9.89
CA GLU A 218 -10.55 22.27 9.22
C GLU A 218 -9.27 21.88 8.46
N ASP A 219 -8.37 21.14 9.10
CA ASP A 219 -7.13 20.67 8.50
C ASP A 219 -7.40 19.80 7.27
N THR A 220 -8.36 18.87 7.36
CA THR A 220 -8.69 17.95 6.28
C THR A 220 -9.27 18.68 5.08
N ILE A 221 -10.23 19.61 5.31
CA ILE A 221 -10.84 20.41 4.24
C ILE A 221 -9.78 21.31 3.59
N LYS A 222 -8.98 22.01 4.38
CA LYS A 222 -7.91 22.88 3.90
C LYS A 222 -6.81 22.08 3.18
N GLY A 223 -6.43 20.93 3.72
CA GLY A 223 -5.45 20.02 3.13
C GLY A 223 -5.90 19.48 1.77
N GLY A 224 -7.20 19.33 1.56
CA GLY A 224 -7.86 18.96 0.31
C GLY A 224 -8.22 20.15 -0.59
N ASP A 225 -7.62 21.35 -0.38
CA ASP A 225 -7.84 22.58 -1.15
C ASP A 225 -9.31 23.01 -1.17
N ASN A 226 -10.06 22.77 -0.11
CA ASN A 226 -11.50 23.03 0.06
C ASN A 226 -12.39 22.29 -0.98
N MET A 227 -11.91 21.17 -1.50
CA MET A 227 -12.66 20.31 -2.43
C MET A 227 -13.31 19.10 -1.75
N SER A 228 -13.06 18.93 -0.46
CA SER A 228 -13.71 17.89 0.36
C SER A 228 -15.19 18.17 0.55
N VAL A 229 -16.00 17.14 0.70
CA VAL A 229 -17.41 17.23 1.11
C VAL A 229 -17.44 17.32 2.64
N PRO A 230 -17.84 18.46 3.23
CA PRO A 230 -17.67 18.70 4.67
C PRO A 230 -18.40 17.68 5.55
N GLU A 231 -19.56 17.20 5.12
CA GLU A 231 -20.36 16.21 5.85
C GLU A 231 -19.59 14.88 5.94
N LEU A 232 -18.97 14.41 4.86
CA LEU A 232 -18.16 13.19 4.85
C LEU A 232 -16.90 13.35 5.71
N VAL A 233 -16.25 14.51 5.67
CA VAL A 233 -15.10 14.80 6.55
C VAL A 233 -15.52 14.73 8.01
N THR A 234 -16.69 15.26 8.34
CA THR A 234 -17.22 15.25 9.70
C THR A 234 -17.45 13.82 10.19
N GLU A 235 -18.08 12.96 9.37
CA GLU A 235 -18.28 11.54 9.67
C GLU A 235 -16.95 10.82 9.95
N MET A 236 -15.96 10.98 9.06
CA MET A 236 -14.63 10.42 9.26
C MET A 236 -14.02 10.85 10.59
N VAL A 237 -14.10 12.15 10.90
CA VAL A 237 -13.45 12.73 12.10
C VAL A 237 -14.09 12.24 13.38
N TYR A 238 -15.41 12.13 13.44
CA TYR A 238 -16.10 11.61 14.64
C TYR A 238 -16.02 10.08 14.74
N GLY A 239 -16.01 9.36 13.62
CA GLY A 239 -15.86 7.91 13.58
C GLY A 239 -14.47 7.42 13.95
N SER A 240 -13.43 8.20 13.63
CA SER A 240 -12.04 7.77 13.80
C SER A 240 -11.63 7.49 15.27
N PRO A 241 -11.98 8.29 16.29
CA PRO A 241 -11.66 7.97 17.68
C PRO A 241 -12.37 6.72 18.19
N TYR A 242 -13.64 6.56 17.83
CA TYR A 242 -14.41 5.40 18.22
C TYR A 242 -13.74 4.10 17.74
N TYR A 243 -13.40 4.05 16.46
CA TYR A 243 -12.79 2.85 15.90
C TYR A 243 -11.37 2.61 16.41
N LEU A 244 -10.58 3.67 16.64
CA LEU A 244 -9.28 3.54 17.28
C LEU A 244 -9.40 2.94 18.68
N ASP A 245 -10.35 3.43 19.48
CA ASP A 245 -10.58 2.93 20.83
C ASP A 245 -11.07 1.47 20.81
N LEU A 246 -11.89 1.08 19.84
CA LEU A 246 -12.26 -0.31 19.58
C LEU A 246 -11.03 -1.20 19.31
N LEU A 247 -10.12 -0.75 18.46
CA LEU A 247 -8.87 -1.48 18.19
C LEU A 247 -7.99 -1.59 19.44
N LEU A 248 -7.84 -0.50 20.20
CA LEU A 248 -7.07 -0.49 21.45
C LEU A 248 -7.68 -1.42 22.51
N ASP A 249 -9.01 -1.50 22.58
CA ASP A 249 -9.72 -2.43 23.50
C ASP A 249 -9.52 -3.89 23.11
N ASN A 250 -9.30 -4.17 21.83
CA ASN A 250 -9.02 -5.50 21.32
C ASN A 250 -7.53 -5.85 21.27
N GLY A 251 -6.66 -4.94 21.75
CA GLY A 251 -5.25 -5.23 21.96
C GLY A 251 -4.30 -4.63 20.91
N LEU A 252 -4.72 -3.63 20.13
CA LEU A 252 -3.80 -2.85 19.32
C LEU A 252 -2.74 -2.21 20.20
N VAL A 253 -1.47 -2.43 19.88
CA VAL A 253 -0.35 -1.77 20.53
C VAL A 253 0.11 -0.61 19.67
N ILE A 254 0.20 0.56 20.28
CA ILE A 254 0.73 1.76 19.63
C ILE A 254 2.02 2.20 20.31
N ARG A 255 2.85 2.89 19.57
CA ARG A 255 4.07 3.51 20.08
C ARG A 255 3.71 4.61 21.06
N ASP A 256 4.59 4.78 22.00
CA ASP A 256 4.50 5.87 22.98
C ASP A 256 4.92 7.21 22.34
N THR A 257 4.15 7.63 21.35
CA THR A 257 4.34 8.86 20.57
C THR A 257 3.01 9.36 20.01
N LEU A 258 2.94 10.64 19.69
CA LEU A 258 1.84 11.25 18.96
C LEU A 258 2.44 12.16 17.88
N ALA A 259 2.23 11.81 16.62
CA ALA A 259 2.86 12.48 15.50
C ALA A 259 1.96 13.56 14.86
N ARG A 260 2.59 14.47 14.12
CA ARG A 260 1.95 15.52 13.33
C ARG A 260 2.53 15.53 11.92
N PRO A 261 2.00 14.73 10.97
CA PRO A 261 2.41 14.78 9.58
C PRO A 261 2.12 16.13 8.91
N GLY A 262 2.83 16.42 7.81
CA GLY A 262 2.65 17.67 7.06
C GLY A 262 1.20 17.92 6.66
N GLY A 263 0.74 19.17 6.82
CA GLY A 263 -0.64 19.59 6.59
C GLY A 263 -1.56 19.52 7.81
N HIS A 264 -1.21 18.78 8.86
CA HIS A 264 -1.94 18.80 10.12
C HIS A 264 -1.47 19.94 11.02
N TYR A 265 -2.41 20.61 11.66
CA TYR A 265 -2.13 21.55 12.75
C TYR A 265 -1.97 20.82 14.09
N GLY A 266 -2.84 19.84 14.37
CA GLY A 266 -2.85 19.08 15.61
C GLY A 266 -1.94 17.83 15.60
N TYR A 267 -1.50 17.42 16.77
CA TYR A 267 -0.85 16.12 17.00
C TYR A 267 -1.91 15.06 17.20
N ARG A 268 -2.24 14.31 16.17
CA ARG A 268 -3.37 13.35 16.13
C ARG A 268 -3.04 12.00 15.51
N THR A 269 -1.79 11.78 15.10
CA THR A 269 -1.39 10.54 14.44
C THR A 269 -0.81 9.57 15.44
N TYR A 270 -1.53 8.50 15.66
CA TYR A 270 -1.11 7.33 16.43
C TYR A 270 -0.35 6.39 15.51
N VAL A 271 0.76 5.85 16.00
CA VAL A 271 1.64 4.99 15.21
C VAL A 271 1.64 3.60 15.82
N THR A 272 1.37 2.58 15.04
CA THR A 272 1.41 1.19 15.52
C THR A 272 2.81 0.77 15.95
N GLU A 273 2.94 -0.26 16.77
CA GLU A 273 4.21 -0.71 17.36
C GLU A 273 5.27 -0.98 16.30
N ASN A 274 4.91 -1.71 15.25
CA ASN A 274 5.82 -2.10 14.18
C ASN A 274 5.88 -1.09 13.02
N GLN A 275 5.12 0.02 13.08
CA GLN A 275 5.01 1.02 12.01
C GLN A 275 4.55 0.41 10.68
N VAL A 276 3.61 -0.50 10.74
CA VAL A 276 3.05 -1.18 9.58
C VAL A 276 1.55 -1.39 9.75
N GLY A 277 0.81 -1.24 8.65
CA GLY A 277 -0.66 -1.37 8.68
C GLY A 277 -1.15 -2.78 9.02
N SER A 278 -0.31 -3.80 8.84
CA SER A 278 -0.66 -5.18 9.23
C SER A 278 -0.91 -5.33 10.74
N ASP A 279 -0.36 -4.48 11.60
CA ASP A 279 -0.70 -4.47 13.02
C ASP A 279 -2.22 -4.26 13.23
N ILE A 280 -2.84 -3.45 12.38
CA ILE A 280 -4.28 -3.19 12.40
C ILE A 280 -5.05 -4.28 11.65
N THR A 281 -4.65 -4.63 10.40
CA THR A 281 -5.40 -5.62 9.62
C THR A 281 -5.40 -7.01 10.24
N ASP A 282 -4.30 -7.43 10.86
CA ASP A 282 -4.20 -8.73 11.53
C ASP A 282 -5.09 -8.77 12.77
N LEU A 283 -5.16 -7.65 13.51
CA LEU A 283 -6.09 -7.52 14.63
C LEU A 283 -7.55 -7.53 14.15
N GLN A 284 -7.90 -6.76 13.12
CA GLN A 284 -9.24 -6.76 12.53
C GLN A 284 -9.64 -8.16 12.05
N LEU A 285 -8.73 -8.85 11.36
CA LEU A 285 -8.95 -10.23 10.91
C LEU A 285 -9.16 -11.19 12.09
N LYS A 286 -8.38 -11.03 13.16
CA LYS A 286 -8.56 -11.80 14.40
C LYS A 286 -9.90 -11.52 15.05
N MET A 287 -10.32 -10.26 15.12
CA MET A 287 -11.64 -9.88 15.64
C MET A 287 -12.73 -10.52 14.80
N LEU A 288 -12.66 -10.43 13.47
CA LEU A 288 -13.64 -11.00 12.56
C LEU A 288 -13.70 -12.54 12.64
N LYS A 289 -12.56 -13.21 12.76
CA LYS A 289 -12.49 -14.68 12.93
C LYS A 289 -13.09 -15.18 14.25
N ASN A 290 -13.29 -14.32 15.22
CA ASN A 290 -13.97 -14.66 16.47
C ASN A 290 -15.51 -14.52 16.36
N THR A 291 -16.02 -14.19 15.18
CA THR A 291 -17.46 -14.09 14.86
C THR A 291 -17.88 -15.20 13.89
N ASP A 292 -19.15 -15.21 13.50
CA ASP A 292 -19.70 -16.14 12.50
C ASP A 292 -19.54 -15.64 11.04
N ALA A 293 -18.71 -14.62 10.80
CA ALA A 293 -18.45 -14.11 9.46
C ALA A 293 -17.73 -15.15 8.60
N VAL A 294 -18.16 -15.28 7.34
CA VAL A 294 -17.48 -16.08 6.34
C VAL A 294 -16.44 -15.21 5.61
N ILE A 295 -15.24 -15.72 5.42
CA ILE A 295 -14.16 -15.04 4.69
C ILE A 295 -13.75 -15.93 3.53
N GLU A 296 -13.84 -15.41 2.31
CA GLU A 296 -13.47 -16.10 1.08
C GLU A 296 -12.33 -15.36 0.38
N LEU A 297 -11.18 -15.99 0.36
CA LEU A 297 -9.99 -15.51 -0.34
C LEU A 297 -9.96 -16.03 -1.79
N GLU A 298 -9.11 -15.45 -2.63
CA GLU A 298 -8.97 -15.80 -4.05
C GLU A 298 -10.34 -15.78 -4.78
N THR A 299 -11.24 -14.90 -4.29
CA THR A 299 -12.64 -14.75 -4.73
C THR A 299 -12.86 -13.34 -5.26
N LYS A 300 -12.85 -13.19 -6.58
CA LYS A 300 -12.90 -11.91 -7.29
C LYS A 300 -14.32 -11.55 -7.71
N MET A 301 -14.84 -10.40 -7.26
CA MET A 301 -16.10 -9.86 -7.80
C MET A 301 -15.93 -9.48 -9.27
N VAL A 302 -16.83 -9.96 -10.11
CA VAL A 302 -16.84 -9.74 -11.58
C VAL A 302 -18.13 -9.10 -12.09
N GLU A 303 -19.18 -9.07 -11.27
CA GLU A 303 -20.48 -8.50 -11.63
C GLU A 303 -21.28 -8.10 -10.40
N ILE A 304 -22.09 -7.04 -10.53
CA ILE A 304 -23.06 -6.58 -9.52
C ILE A 304 -24.45 -6.70 -10.13
N TYR A 305 -25.36 -7.38 -9.44
CA TYR A 305 -26.73 -7.56 -9.87
C TYR A 305 -27.66 -6.48 -9.30
N ARG A 306 -28.32 -5.74 -10.21
CA ARG A 306 -29.30 -4.70 -9.86
C ARG A 306 -30.65 -5.04 -10.52
N THR A 307 -31.75 -5.02 -9.74
CA THR A 307 -33.10 -5.27 -10.26
C THR A 307 -33.58 -4.15 -11.17
N ARG A 308 -34.58 -4.42 -12.02
CA ARG A 308 -35.30 -3.43 -12.84
C ARG A 308 -36.75 -3.24 -12.44
N ASP A 309 -37.13 -3.79 -11.31
CA ASP A 309 -38.44 -3.61 -10.69
C ASP A 309 -38.56 -2.21 -10.00
N GLU A 310 -39.67 -1.97 -9.32
CA GLU A 310 -39.89 -0.72 -8.59
C GLU A 310 -38.84 -0.48 -7.49
N ALA A 311 -38.26 -1.53 -6.92
CA ALA A 311 -37.23 -1.45 -5.89
C ALA A 311 -35.88 -0.98 -6.46
N ASN A 312 -35.60 -1.31 -7.73
CA ASN A 312 -34.41 -0.91 -8.48
C ASN A 312 -33.10 -1.02 -7.66
N ARG A 313 -32.96 -2.14 -6.92
CA ARG A 313 -31.93 -2.29 -5.90
C ARG A 313 -30.84 -3.28 -6.31
N VAL A 314 -29.65 -3.14 -5.72
CA VAL A 314 -28.61 -4.17 -5.73
C VAL A 314 -29.01 -5.32 -4.82
N VAL A 315 -28.94 -6.56 -5.33
CA VAL A 315 -29.40 -7.77 -4.66
C VAL A 315 -28.33 -8.84 -4.52
N GLY A 316 -27.14 -8.64 -5.07
CA GLY A 316 -26.04 -9.59 -4.98
C GLY A 316 -24.93 -9.32 -5.99
N ILE A 317 -23.99 -10.26 -6.02
CA ILE A 317 -22.81 -10.21 -6.90
C ILE A 317 -22.56 -11.57 -7.55
N ARG A 318 -21.78 -11.56 -8.65
CA ARG A 318 -21.10 -12.74 -9.15
C ARG A 318 -19.61 -12.63 -8.84
N VAL A 319 -19.03 -13.73 -8.43
CA VAL A 319 -17.61 -13.85 -8.17
C VAL A 319 -16.98 -14.93 -9.04
N ALA A 320 -15.69 -14.75 -9.33
CA ALA A 320 -14.84 -15.75 -9.97
C ALA A 320 -13.92 -16.36 -8.91
N THR A 321 -13.79 -17.68 -8.92
CA THR A 321 -12.92 -18.48 -8.05
C THR A 321 -12.11 -19.45 -8.92
N ALA A 322 -11.18 -20.20 -8.33
CA ALA A 322 -10.44 -21.25 -9.04
C ALA A 322 -11.36 -22.32 -9.64
N ASP A 323 -12.53 -22.57 -9.03
CA ASP A 323 -13.50 -23.58 -9.46
C ASP A 323 -14.52 -23.04 -10.49
N GLY A 324 -14.45 -21.75 -10.85
CA GLY A 324 -15.37 -21.10 -11.78
C GLY A 324 -16.15 -19.95 -11.14
N TYR A 325 -17.34 -19.68 -11.70
CA TYR A 325 -18.19 -18.60 -11.20
C TYR A 325 -19.20 -19.10 -10.18
N LYS A 326 -19.49 -18.28 -9.16
CA LYS A 326 -20.64 -18.44 -8.29
C LYS A 326 -21.36 -17.11 -8.06
N THR A 327 -22.61 -17.17 -7.66
CA THR A 327 -23.49 -16.04 -7.37
C THR A 327 -23.77 -15.96 -5.87
N ILE A 328 -23.70 -14.77 -5.30
CA ILE A 328 -23.91 -14.53 -3.88
C ILE A 328 -25.02 -13.50 -3.72
N GLU A 329 -26.12 -13.89 -3.07
CA GLU A 329 -27.23 -13.00 -2.72
C GLU A 329 -26.85 -12.11 -1.54
N ALA A 330 -27.21 -10.82 -1.62
CA ALA A 330 -27.09 -9.83 -0.55
C ALA A 330 -28.51 -9.32 -0.19
N ARG A 331 -29.13 -9.92 0.83
CA ARG A 331 -30.51 -9.58 1.21
C ARG A 331 -30.68 -8.15 1.71
N LYS A 332 -29.69 -7.61 2.43
CA LYS A 332 -29.66 -6.22 2.91
C LYS A 332 -28.83 -5.31 2.02
N GLY A 333 -27.64 -5.73 1.62
CA GLY A 333 -26.81 -4.92 0.74
C GLY A 333 -25.41 -5.47 0.46
N VAL A 334 -24.80 -4.86 -0.55
CA VAL A 334 -23.41 -5.07 -0.95
C VAL A 334 -22.59 -3.86 -0.53
N ILE A 335 -21.48 -4.06 0.18
CA ILE A 335 -20.54 -3.01 0.59
C ILE A 335 -19.27 -3.15 -0.25
N LEU A 336 -18.98 -2.14 -1.07
CA LEU A 336 -17.73 -2.07 -1.83
C LEU A 336 -16.62 -1.45 -0.99
N ALA A 337 -15.60 -2.23 -0.68
CA ALA A 337 -14.40 -1.83 0.06
C ALA A 337 -13.13 -2.19 -0.74
N THR A 338 -13.19 -2.03 -2.05
CA THR A 338 -12.27 -2.58 -3.05
C THR A 338 -11.00 -1.76 -3.27
N GLY A 339 -10.85 -0.64 -2.55
CA GLY A 339 -9.73 0.29 -2.73
C GLY A 339 -9.82 1.10 -4.03
N GLY A 340 -8.73 1.83 -4.31
CA GLY A 340 -8.66 2.74 -5.44
C GLY A 340 -8.20 2.11 -6.75
N PHE A 341 -7.68 2.95 -7.66
CA PHE A 341 -7.29 2.56 -9.02
C PHE A 341 -5.85 2.96 -9.39
N SER A 342 -4.98 3.18 -8.43
CA SER A 342 -3.61 3.66 -8.65
C SER A 342 -2.75 2.75 -9.55
N SER A 343 -3.02 1.45 -9.57
CA SER A 343 -2.32 0.47 -10.42
C SER A 343 -2.87 0.41 -11.84
N ASN A 344 -4.10 0.90 -12.06
CA ASN A 344 -4.77 0.82 -13.35
C ASN A 344 -4.39 2.02 -14.23
N VAL A 345 -3.46 1.80 -15.17
CA VAL A 345 -2.99 2.84 -16.09
C VAL A 345 -4.11 3.34 -16.99
N ASP A 346 -4.99 2.46 -17.45
CA ASP A 346 -6.12 2.80 -18.33
C ASP A 346 -7.19 3.63 -17.62
N MET A 347 -7.29 3.54 -16.30
CA MET A 347 -8.16 4.41 -15.50
C MET A 347 -7.48 5.73 -15.12
N ARG A 348 -6.18 5.72 -14.73
CA ARG A 348 -5.52 6.91 -14.20
C ARG A 348 -4.99 7.84 -15.28
N GLN A 349 -4.47 7.32 -16.40
CA GLN A 349 -3.88 8.13 -17.46
C GLN A 349 -4.90 9.02 -18.21
N PRO A 350 -6.12 8.57 -18.51
CA PRO A 350 -7.16 9.48 -19.05
C PRO A 350 -7.54 10.61 -18.11
N GLN A 351 -7.44 10.40 -16.78
CA GLN A 351 -7.71 11.41 -15.78
C GLN A 351 -6.57 12.42 -15.65
N VAL A 352 -5.33 11.93 -15.68
CA VAL A 352 -4.11 12.72 -15.56
C VAL A 352 -3.08 12.17 -16.56
N PRO A 353 -2.94 12.80 -17.76
CA PRO A 353 -2.14 12.25 -18.86
C PRO A 353 -0.67 11.96 -18.54
N SER A 354 -0.11 12.61 -17.53
CA SER A 354 1.28 12.36 -17.08
C SER A 354 1.45 11.09 -16.24
N LEU A 355 0.36 10.43 -15.81
CA LEU A 355 0.40 9.20 -15.03
C LEU A 355 0.46 7.96 -15.93
N THR A 356 1.49 7.90 -16.76
CA THR A 356 1.75 6.82 -17.72
C THR A 356 2.17 5.52 -17.02
N ALA A 357 2.34 4.46 -17.81
CA ALA A 357 2.87 3.18 -17.34
C ALA A 357 4.29 3.29 -16.74
N ASP A 358 5.07 4.32 -17.14
CA ASP A 358 6.41 4.56 -16.61
C ASP A 358 6.43 5.00 -15.14
N LEU A 359 5.33 5.59 -14.65
CA LEU A 359 5.18 5.92 -13.25
C LEU A 359 4.64 4.70 -12.50
N PRO A 360 5.43 4.13 -11.56
CA PRO A 360 4.99 3.01 -10.74
C PRO A 360 3.90 3.46 -9.74
N THR A 361 3.38 2.51 -8.99
CA THR A 361 2.53 2.75 -7.84
C THR A 361 3.21 2.24 -6.57
N THR A 362 2.95 2.90 -5.44
CA THR A 362 3.36 2.41 -4.11
C THR A 362 2.50 1.24 -3.64
N ASN A 363 1.40 0.98 -4.33
CA ASN A 363 0.39 0.01 -3.97
C ASN A 363 0.65 -1.37 -4.59
N ILE A 364 0.07 -2.40 -4.00
CA ILE A 364 0.04 -3.75 -4.57
C ILE A 364 -0.67 -3.67 -5.93
N LYS A 365 0.03 -4.06 -6.99
CA LYS A 365 -0.47 -3.95 -8.37
C LYS A 365 -1.82 -4.66 -8.56
N ALA A 366 -1.98 -5.84 -7.98
CA ALA A 366 -3.20 -6.62 -8.08
C ALA A 366 -4.34 -6.10 -7.17
N ALA A 367 -4.06 -5.21 -6.21
CA ALA A 367 -5.06 -4.70 -5.28
C ALA A 367 -5.80 -3.46 -5.80
N SER A 368 -5.07 -2.41 -6.22
CA SER A 368 -5.65 -1.11 -6.60
C SER A 368 -5.96 -1.01 -8.09
N THR A 369 -6.88 -1.81 -8.56
CA THR A 369 -7.20 -2.00 -9.98
C THR A 369 -8.52 -1.36 -10.42
N GLY A 370 -9.32 -0.82 -9.45
CA GLY A 370 -10.51 -0.02 -9.74
C GLY A 370 -11.77 -0.82 -10.11
N GLU A 371 -11.77 -2.17 -9.96
CA GLU A 371 -12.92 -3.00 -10.35
C GLU A 371 -14.23 -2.57 -9.68
N GLY A 372 -14.20 -2.28 -8.37
CA GLY A 372 -15.39 -1.83 -7.66
C GLY A 372 -16.00 -0.57 -8.24
N ILE A 373 -15.15 0.36 -8.72
CA ILE A 373 -15.60 1.61 -9.32
C ILE A 373 -16.28 1.35 -10.67
N TYR A 374 -15.61 0.67 -11.61
CA TYR A 374 -16.18 0.53 -12.95
C TYR A 374 -17.37 -0.46 -12.99
N LEU A 375 -17.40 -1.49 -12.12
CA LEU A 375 -18.56 -2.37 -12.00
C LEU A 375 -19.77 -1.63 -11.41
N ALA A 376 -19.55 -0.75 -10.43
CA ALA A 376 -20.61 0.11 -9.91
C ALA A 376 -21.10 1.13 -10.96
N GLN A 377 -20.19 1.74 -11.74
CA GLN A 377 -20.56 2.61 -12.85
C GLN A 377 -21.41 1.88 -13.91
N ALA A 378 -21.11 0.60 -14.19
CA ALA A 378 -21.86 -0.20 -15.15
C ALA A 378 -23.34 -0.39 -14.74
N ILE A 379 -23.68 -0.29 -13.47
CA ILE A 379 -25.06 -0.33 -12.96
C ILE A 379 -25.60 1.07 -12.60
N GLY A 380 -24.92 2.16 -13.00
CA GLY A 380 -25.39 3.52 -12.90
C GLY A 380 -24.84 4.35 -11.75
N ALA A 381 -23.85 3.86 -10.98
CA ALA A 381 -23.22 4.64 -9.93
C ALA A 381 -22.46 5.85 -10.49
N ASN A 382 -22.50 6.97 -9.76
CA ASN A 382 -21.76 8.18 -10.06
C ASN A 382 -20.37 8.17 -9.42
N THR A 383 -19.44 8.88 -10.00
CA THR A 383 -18.08 9.09 -9.48
C THR A 383 -17.77 10.58 -9.37
N THR A 384 -16.87 10.91 -8.46
CA THR A 384 -16.39 12.29 -8.26
C THR A 384 -14.88 12.32 -8.12
N GLN A 385 -14.26 13.46 -8.44
CA GLN A 385 -12.85 13.75 -8.17
C GLN A 385 -11.83 12.75 -8.77
N MET A 386 -12.20 12.04 -9.83
CA MET A 386 -11.37 10.98 -10.44
C MET A 386 -9.99 11.45 -10.90
N SER A 387 -9.81 12.74 -11.19
CA SER A 387 -8.53 13.36 -11.54
C SER A 387 -7.65 13.71 -10.33
N ASN A 388 -8.19 13.59 -9.11
CA ASN A 388 -7.44 13.85 -7.88
C ASN A 388 -6.68 12.57 -7.51
N ILE A 389 -5.44 12.48 -7.96
CA ILE A 389 -4.57 11.32 -7.77
C ILE A 389 -3.27 11.78 -7.11
N GLN A 390 -3.04 11.32 -5.89
CA GLN A 390 -1.86 11.69 -5.11
C GLN A 390 -0.65 10.90 -5.56
N ARG A 391 0.49 11.59 -5.70
CA ARG A 391 1.81 11.00 -5.87
C ARG A 391 2.54 11.00 -4.54
N TYR A 392 3.35 9.98 -4.31
CA TYR A 392 4.25 9.89 -3.18
C TYR A 392 5.68 10.15 -3.67
N PRO A 393 6.39 11.13 -3.12
CA PRO A 393 7.66 11.57 -3.73
C PRO A 393 8.86 10.66 -3.42
N TRP A 394 8.80 9.79 -2.42
CA TRP A 394 9.97 9.12 -1.84
C TRP A 394 9.99 7.60 -2.01
N ALA A 395 9.31 7.05 -3.00
CA ALA A 395 9.31 5.62 -3.25
C ALA A 395 10.69 5.12 -3.74
N ASP A 396 10.90 3.80 -3.65
CA ASP A 396 12.05 3.15 -4.26
C ASP A 396 12.03 3.33 -5.78
N PRO A 397 13.12 3.84 -6.39
CA PRO A 397 13.12 4.15 -7.83
C PRO A 397 12.99 2.92 -8.74
N ASN A 398 13.42 1.74 -8.29
CA ASN A 398 13.41 0.53 -9.09
C ASN A 398 12.05 -0.16 -9.08
N THR A 399 11.40 -0.18 -7.92
CA THR A 399 10.15 -0.92 -7.69
C THR A 399 8.93 -0.02 -7.60
N GLY A 400 9.09 1.25 -7.22
CA GLY A 400 8.00 2.18 -6.89
C GLY A 400 7.35 1.93 -5.53
N VAL A 401 7.83 0.94 -4.78
CA VAL A 401 7.25 0.53 -3.49
C VAL A 401 7.70 1.47 -2.37
N LEU A 402 6.87 1.65 -1.36
CA LEU A 402 7.28 2.25 -0.09
C LEU A 402 8.10 1.26 0.71
N ASP A 403 9.36 1.58 0.91
CA ASP A 403 10.27 0.86 1.78
C ASP A 403 10.49 1.60 3.11
N SER A 404 11.18 0.98 4.04
CA SER A 404 11.52 1.62 5.33
C SER A 404 12.38 2.89 5.17
N TYR A 405 13.14 2.99 4.09
CA TYR A 405 14.00 4.14 3.79
C TYR A 405 13.23 5.37 3.28
N ALA A 406 12.00 5.18 2.77
CA ALA A 406 11.12 6.26 2.36
C ALA A 406 10.65 7.15 3.54
N VAL A 407 10.72 6.64 4.78
CA VAL A 407 10.39 7.37 6.00
C VAL A 407 11.45 8.41 6.35
N TRP A 408 12.71 8.18 5.99
CA TRP A 408 13.80 9.10 6.35
C TRP A 408 13.71 10.45 5.62
N PRO A 409 13.49 10.50 4.28
CA PRO A 409 13.16 11.76 3.62
C PRO A 409 11.91 12.43 4.18
N PHE A 410 10.87 11.65 4.49
CA PHE A 410 9.63 12.20 5.05
C PHE A 410 9.82 12.90 6.40
N THR A 411 10.60 12.30 7.30
CA THR A 411 10.86 12.82 8.66
C THR A 411 11.96 13.88 8.66
N GLY A 412 12.95 13.70 7.80
CA GLY A 412 14.23 14.41 7.83
C GLY A 412 14.24 15.91 7.58
N PRO A 413 13.31 16.52 6.81
CA PRO A 413 13.38 17.96 6.52
C PRO A 413 13.40 18.88 7.73
N SER A 414 12.75 18.50 8.83
CA SER A 414 12.80 19.23 10.10
C SER A 414 14.11 19.06 10.88
N TYR A 415 14.97 18.14 10.43
CA TYR A 415 16.30 17.88 11.02
C TYR A 415 17.46 18.33 10.12
N GLY A 416 17.16 18.82 8.90
CA GLY A 416 18.18 19.34 7.99
C GLY A 416 18.40 18.54 6.71
N VAL A 417 17.63 17.46 6.48
CA VAL A 417 17.63 16.75 5.17
C VAL A 417 17.14 17.70 4.08
N ILE A 418 17.81 17.70 2.94
CA ILE A 418 17.44 18.47 1.75
C ILE A 418 17.18 17.56 0.54
N TYR A 419 16.35 18.03 -0.39
CA TYR A 419 16.10 17.31 -1.65
C TYR A 419 16.77 18.01 -2.80
N VAL A 420 17.50 17.24 -3.59
CA VAL A 420 18.20 17.74 -4.78
C VAL A 420 17.74 17.03 -6.03
N ASP A 421 17.76 17.77 -7.14
CA ASP A 421 17.49 17.29 -8.48
C ASP A 421 18.69 16.52 -9.07
N TYR A 422 18.55 16.10 -10.32
CA TYR A 422 19.59 15.36 -11.07
C TYR A 422 20.87 16.18 -11.35
N ASN A 423 20.92 17.46 -11.04
CA ASN A 423 22.10 18.31 -11.12
C ASN A 423 22.71 18.60 -9.73
N GLY A 424 22.06 18.20 -8.66
CA GLY A 424 22.49 18.46 -7.29
C GLY A 424 21.98 19.78 -6.69
N ASN A 425 20.96 20.40 -7.29
CA ASN A 425 20.36 21.64 -6.78
C ASN A 425 19.05 21.35 -6.02
N ARG A 426 18.80 22.09 -4.93
CA ARG A 426 17.48 22.06 -4.28
C ARG A 426 16.42 22.55 -5.27
N TYR A 427 15.23 21.95 -5.23
CA TYR A 427 14.17 22.22 -6.18
C TYR A 427 12.81 22.49 -5.52
N VAL A 428 12.67 22.34 -4.20
CA VAL A 428 11.40 22.47 -3.48
C VAL A 428 11.63 22.81 -2.00
N ASN A 429 10.60 23.30 -1.33
CA ASN A 429 10.51 23.27 0.13
C ASN A 429 10.24 21.81 0.57
N GLU A 430 11.21 21.17 1.16
CA GLU A 430 11.15 19.78 1.60
C GLU A 430 10.13 19.55 2.74
N GLY A 431 9.78 20.62 3.45
CA GLY A 431 8.78 20.60 4.53
C GLY A 431 7.34 20.80 4.05
N ASP A 432 7.12 20.94 2.74
CA ASP A 432 5.81 21.16 2.17
C ASP A 432 5.01 19.84 2.02
N ARG A 433 3.75 19.96 1.59
CA ARG A 433 2.89 18.80 1.33
C ARG A 433 3.56 17.85 0.33
N ARG A 434 3.30 16.55 0.48
CA ARG A 434 3.91 15.50 -0.36
C ARG A 434 3.56 15.63 -1.85
N ASP A 435 2.38 16.11 -2.18
CA ASP A 435 1.97 16.37 -3.57
C ASP A 435 2.77 17.51 -4.18
N VAL A 436 3.07 18.56 -3.42
CA VAL A 436 3.95 19.67 -3.84
C VAL A 436 5.36 19.15 -4.13
N CYS A 437 5.93 18.36 -3.22
CA CYS A 437 7.25 17.74 -3.40
C CYS A 437 7.29 16.80 -4.62
N ALA A 438 6.27 15.95 -4.79
CA ALA A 438 6.18 15.02 -5.90
C ALA A 438 6.01 15.74 -7.25
N ASN A 439 5.15 16.76 -7.31
CA ASN A 439 4.95 17.56 -8.52
C ASN A 439 6.20 18.36 -8.89
N ALA A 440 6.90 18.91 -7.91
CA ALA A 440 8.17 19.60 -8.13
C ALA A 440 9.24 18.64 -8.69
N ALA A 441 9.32 17.41 -8.19
CA ALA A 441 10.21 16.38 -8.71
C ALA A 441 9.90 16.06 -10.18
N VAL A 442 8.61 15.82 -10.51
CA VAL A 442 8.19 15.56 -11.90
C VAL A 442 8.48 16.76 -12.81
N ASN A 443 8.23 17.98 -12.33
CA ASN A 443 8.42 19.21 -13.11
C ASN A 443 9.89 19.61 -13.25
N SER A 444 10.83 19.00 -12.51
CA SER A 444 12.26 19.24 -12.67
C SER A 444 12.80 18.72 -14.01
N GLY A 445 12.00 17.95 -14.76
CA GLY A 445 12.36 17.37 -16.05
C GLY A 445 13.13 16.06 -15.96
N PHE A 446 13.43 15.61 -14.74
CA PHE A 446 14.02 14.31 -14.45
C PHE A 446 13.27 13.67 -13.29
N ILE A 447 12.87 12.43 -13.46
CA ILE A 447 11.90 11.80 -12.55
C ILE A 447 12.53 11.48 -11.19
N SER A 448 13.82 11.12 -11.15
CA SER A 448 14.51 10.80 -9.89
C SER A 448 15.12 12.02 -9.24
N THR A 449 14.96 12.11 -7.93
CA THR A 449 15.59 13.09 -7.04
C THR A 449 16.32 12.38 -5.91
N TYR A 450 17.05 13.13 -5.08
CA TYR A 450 17.87 12.54 -4.02
C TYR A 450 17.66 13.30 -2.71
N ALA A 451 17.46 12.58 -1.60
CA ALA A 451 17.52 13.17 -0.27
C ALA A 451 18.96 13.11 0.23
N LEU A 452 19.54 14.28 0.53
CA LEU A 452 20.91 14.42 1.03
C LEU A 452 20.92 14.64 2.55
N PHE A 453 21.87 13.99 3.23
CA PHE A 453 22.10 14.16 4.65
C PHE A 453 23.50 13.68 5.07
N THR A 454 23.86 13.95 6.32
CA THR A 454 24.97 13.32 7.04
C THR A 454 24.44 12.55 8.23
N GLU A 455 25.23 11.67 8.83
CA GLU A 455 24.80 10.88 9.99
C GLU A 455 24.28 11.77 11.15
N PRO A 456 24.93 12.90 11.54
CA PRO A 456 24.40 13.78 12.57
C PRO A 456 22.99 14.32 12.28
N VAL A 457 22.66 14.56 11.01
CA VAL A 457 21.33 15.07 10.59
C VAL A 457 20.22 14.07 10.88
N VAL A 458 20.48 12.78 10.70
CA VAL A 458 19.46 11.72 10.84
C VAL A 458 19.51 10.98 12.17
N SER A 459 20.52 11.22 13.02
CA SER A 459 20.75 10.49 14.28
C SER A 459 19.60 10.56 15.29
N ALA A 460 18.71 11.55 15.15
CA ALA A 460 17.53 11.67 16.02
C ALA A 460 16.44 10.64 15.71
N PHE A 461 16.43 10.02 14.53
CA PHE A 461 15.35 9.13 14.07
C PHE A 461 15.83 7.90 13.26
N VAL A 462 17.13 7.81 12.96
CA VAL A 462 17.77 6.66 12.29
C VAL A 462 18.85 6.10 13.20
N LYS A 463 18.82 4.80 13.44
CA LYS A 463 19.87 4.14 14.21
C LYS A 463 21.09 3.83 13.33
N PRO A 464 22.31 3.79 13.89
CA PRO A 464 23.52 3.47 13.12
C PRO A 464 23.44 2.14 12.35
N GLU A 465 22.86 1.11 12.95
CA GLU A 465 22.66 -0.20 12.31
C GLU A 465 21.67 -0.14 11.13
N GLU A 466 20.64 0.70 11.20
CA GLU A 466 19.69 0.91 10.10
C GLU A 466 20.35 1.65 8.94
N LEU A 467 21.19 2.65 9.24
CA LEU A 467 21.95 3.40 8.24
C LEU A 467 22.93 2.49 7.51
N GLU A 468 23.67 1.66 8.26
CA GLU A 468 24.61 0.70 7.69
C GLU A 468 23.90 -0.34 6.81
N ALA A 469 22.77 -0.89 7.26
CA ALA A 469 21.95 -1.80 6.46
C ALA A 469 21.45 -1.16 5.16
N GLY A 470 21.08 0.13 5.20
CA GLY A 470 20.70 0.90 4.01
C GLY A 470 21.84 1.04 2.99
N VAL A 471 23.06 1.22 3.49
CA VAL A 471 24.25 1.29 2.62
C VAL A 471 24.57 -0.09 2.03
N GLN A 472 24.53 -1.14 2.82
CA GLN A 472 24.80 -2.52 2.36
C GLN A 472 23.78 -3.00 1.33
N SER A 473 22.52 -2.62 1.47
CA SER A 473 21.47 -2.94 0.48
C SER A 473 21.59 -2.13 -0.83
N GLY A 474 22.43 -1.10 -0.87
CA GLY A 474 22.53 -0.17 -2.01
C GLY A 474 21.38 0.82 -2.11
N ARG A 475 20.43 0.83 -1.16
CA ARG A 475 19.31 1.77 -1.11
C ARG A 475 19.74 3.16 -0.63
N VAL A 476 20.78 3.23 0.19
CA VAL A 476 21.43 4.45 0.65
C VAL A 476 22.83 4.53 0.03
N LEU A 477 23.08 5.57 -0.75
CA LEU A 477 24.39 5.84 -1.34
C LEU A 477 25.26 6.56 -0.29
N LYS A 478 26.50 6.12 -0.09
CA LYS A 478 27.45 6.71 0.86
C LYS A 478 28.71 7.16 0.12
N GLY A 479 29.15 8.39 0.33
CA GLY A 479 30.46 8.90 -0.07
C GLY A 479 31.22 9.46 1.12
N GLU A 480 32.48 9.11 1.28
CA GLU A 480 33.34 9.72 2.30
C GLU A 480 33.60 11.18 1.96
N THR A 481 33.55 11.54 0.68
CA THR A 481 33.63 12.90 0.16
C THR A 481 32.44 13.20 -0.76
N LEU A 482 32.23 14.47 -1.12
CA LEU A 482 31.19 14.88 -2.07
C LEU A 482 31.49 14.39 -3.49
N GLU A 483 32.76 14.23 -3.85
CA GLU A 483 33.20 13.66 -5.13
C GLU A 483 32.75 12.19 -5.23
N GLU A 484 33.03 11.38 -4.21
CA GLU A 484 32.60 9.98 -4.17
C GLU A 484 31.08 9.85 -4.17
N LEU A 485 30.37 10.72 -3.42
CA LEU A 485 28.90 10.69 -3.43
C LEU A 485 28.34 11.04 -4.81
N ALA A 486 28.89 12.06 -5.48
CA ALA A 486 28.47 12.45 -6.82
C ALA A 486 28.73 11.32 -7.84
N GLU A 487 29.86 10.62 -7.76
CA GLU A 487 30.14 9.45 -8.60
C GLU A 487 29.08 8.34 -8.39
N LYS A 488 28.74 8.02 -7.14
CA LYS A 488 27.73 7.00 -6.82
C LYS A 488 26.33 7.40 -7.28
N ILE A 489 25.95 8.66 -7.09
CA ILE A 489 24.66 9.17 -7.61
C ILE A 489 24.63 9.03 -9.13
N ASN A 490 25.69 9.45 -9.83
CA ASN A 490 25.75 9.40 -11.30
C ASN A 490 25.80 7.97 -11.86
N ALA A 491 26.31 7.01 -11.08
CA ALA A 491 26.29 5.59 -11.43
C ALA A 491 24.91 4.93 -11.20
N PHE A 492 24.04 5.55 -10.41
CA PHE A 492 22.72 5.02 -10.09
C PHE A 492 21.75 5.32 -11.22
N ALA A 493 21.69 4.43 -12.20
CA ALA A 493 20.79 4.55 -13.33
C ALA A 493 19.35 4.19 -12.94
N ILE A 494 18.41 5.04 -13.38
CA ILE A 494 16.97 4.78 -13.23
C ILE A 494 16.35 4.77 -14.62
N LYS A 495 15.80 3.63 -15.03
CA LYS A 495 15.18 3.45 -16.35
C LYS A 495 16.08 3.96 -17.51
N GLY A 496 17.39 3.71 -17.42
CA GLY A 496 18.37 4.14 -18.43
C GLY A 496 18.71 5.63 -18.42
N GLN A 497 18.24 6.39 -17.44
CA GLN A 497 18.60 7.79 -17.24
C GLN A 497 19.67 7.91 -16.16
N TYR A 498 20.64 8.78 -16.41
CA TYR A 498 21.76 9.04 -15.52
C TYR A 498 21.72 10.50 -15.07
N PRO A 499 21.86 10.78 -13.76
CA PRO A 499 22.04 12.14 -13.29
C PRO A 499 23.38 12.73 -13.73
N SER A 500 23.52 14.04 -13.56
CA SER A 500 24.76 14.81 -13.85
C SER A 500 25.17 15.68 -12.66
N VAL A 501 25.11 15.07 -11.47
CA VAL A 501 25.48 15.71 -10.22
C VAL A 501 26.99 15.93 -10.16
N THR A 502 27.42 17.10 -9.70
CA THR A 502 28.83 17.40 -9.44
C THR A 502 29.06 17.68 -7.96
N ALA A 503 30.26 17.37 -7.46
CA ALA A 503 30.65 17.70 -6.09
C ALA A 503 30.55 19.20 -5.79
N GLU A 504 30.86 20.04 -6.80
CA GLU A 504 30.75 21.50 -6.70
C GLU A 504 29.30 21.94 -6.46
N ASN A 505 28.33 21.38 -7.21
CA ASN A 505 26.91 21.70 -7.05
C ASN A 505 26.40 21.21 -5.69
N LEU A 506 26.77 20.01 -5.26
CA LEU A 506 26.40 19.49 -3.94
C LEU A 506 26.92 20.37 -2.83
N LYS A 507 28.21 20.77 -2.92
CA LYS A 507 28.85 21.66 -1.94
C LYS A 507 28.14 23.01 -1.86
N ALA A 508 27.90 23.65 -3.00
CA ALA A 508 27.21 24.94 -3.06
C ALA A 508 25.78 24.85 -2.47
N THR A 509 25.07 23.78 -2.74
CA THR A 509 23.72 23.51 -2.22
C THR A 509 23.73 23.33 -0.70
N ILE A 510 24.66 22.53 -0.17
CA ILE A 510 24.82 22.28 1.27
C ILE A 510 25.22 23.55 2.01
N GLU A 511 26.24 24.28 1.52
CA GLU A 511 26.71 25.53 2.13
C GLU A 511 25.59 26.57 2.19
N LYS A 512 24.80 26.69 1.12
CA LYS A 512 23.67 27.59 1.06
C LYS A 512 22.59 27.24 2.07
N HIS A 513 22.23 25.94 2.17
CA HIS A 513 21.25 25.48 3.16
C HIS A 513 21.76 25.65 4.61
N ASN A 514 23.03 25.36 4.89
CA ASN A 514 23.63 25.60 6.17
C ASN A 514 23.56 27.10 6.58
N GLY A 515 23.77 28.01 5.62
CA GLY A 515 23.60 29.45 5.80
C GLY A 515 22.15 29.85 6.14
N TYR A 516 21.16 29.13 5.62
CA TYR A 516 19.75 29.34 5.96
C TYR A 516 19.41 28.87 7.37
N ILE A 517 20.01 27.78 7.83
CA ILE A 517 19.92 27.36 9.24
C ILE A 517 20.47 28.43 10.15
N ASP A 518 21.65 29.01 9.85
CA ASP A 518 22.28 30.07 10.65
C ASP A 518 21.45 31.36 10.65
N SER A 519 20.84 31.72 9.52
CA SER A 519 20.04 32.95 9.42
C SER A 519 18.60 32.79 9.93
N GLY A 520 18.14 31.55 10.12
CA GLY A 520 16.76 31.23 10.49
C GLY A 520 15.74 31.46 9.38
N ALA A 521 16.16 31.60 8.11
CA ALA A 521 15.29 31.88 6.99
C ALA A 521 15.76 31.19 5.69
N ASP A 522 14.82 30.63 4.91
CA ASP A 522 15.05 30.09 3.57
C ASP A 522 14.36 31.00 2.52
N PRO A 523 15.10 31.91 1.89
CA PRO A 523 14.54 32.81 0.89
C PRO A 523 14.25 32.14 -0.45
N ASP A 524 14.80 30.93 -0.73
CA ASP A 524 14.59 30.25 -2.00
C ASP A 524 13.21 29.58 -2.06
N PHE A 525 12.83 28.86 -1.02
CA PHE A 525 11.64 28.02 -1.02
C PHE A 525 10.72 28.25 0.19
N GLY A 526 11.12 29.09 1.14
CA GLY A 526 10.31 29.40 2.31
C GLY A 526 10.21 28.26 3.34
N LYS A 527 11.17 27.34 3.35
CA LYS A 527 11.23 26.27 4.35
C LYS A 527 11.37 26.85 5.75
N VAL A 528 10.53 26.39 6.67
CA VAL A 528 10.63 26.77 8.08
C VAL A 528 11.92 26.20 8.68
N MET A 529 12.79 27.05 9.17
CA MET A 529 14.03 26.65 9.83
C MET A 529 13.71 26.22 11.27
N ALA A 530 13.68 24.91 11.51
CA ALA A 530 13.41 24.33 12.82
C ALA A 530 14.65 24.35 13.70
N ALA A 531 14.46 24.56 15.01
CA ALA A 531 15.55 24.51 15.99
C ALA A 531 16.22 23.11 16.11
N THR A 532 15.59 22.10 15.59
CA THR A 532 16.09 20.71 15.52
C THR A 532 17.03 20.46 14.35
N MET A 533 17.17 21.42 13.41
CA MET A 533 18.02 21.23 12.23
C MET A 533 19.50 21.21 12.60
N VAL A 534 20.19 20.24 12.01
CA VAL A 534 21.63 20.06 12.11
C VAL A 534 22.25 20.38 10.75
N LYS A 535 23.36 21.12 10.75
CA LYS A 535 24.11 21.44 9.54
C LYS A 535 24.89 20.23 9.03
N MET A 536 25.02 20.12 7.71
CA MET A 536 25.90 19.17 7.04
C MET A 536 27.29 19.82 6.87
N GLU A 537 28.21 19.60 7.82
CA GLU A 537 29.53 20.26 7.81
C GLU A 537 30.64 19.34 7.27
N GLU A 538 30.63 18.07 7.70
CA GLU A 538 31.65 17.08 7.36
C GLU A 538 31.00 15.76 6.95
N GLY A 539 31.70 14.98 6.08
CA GLY A 539 31.26 13.64 5.68
C GLY A 539 31.47 12.61 6.78
N PRO A 540 31.03 11.38 6.58
CA PRO A 540 30.47 10.87 5.30
C PRO A 540 29.12 11.48 4.94
N TYR A 541 28.92 11.65 3.62
CA TYR A 541 27.68 12.16 3.05
C TYR A 541 26.85 11.01 2.48
N TYR A 542 25.52 11.15 2.58
CA TYR A 542 24.59 10.13 2.16
C TYR A 542 23.53 10.69 1.22
N ALA A 543 23.07 9.86 0.28
CA ALA A 543 21.95 10.17 -0.59
C ALA A 543 20.98 9.00 -0.67
N ILE A 544 19.67 9.27 -0.55
CA ILE A 544 18.63 8.29 -0.84
C ILE A 544 18.01 8.66 -2.17
N PRO A 545 18.14 7.81 -3.21
CA PRO A 545 17.40 7.97 -4.45
C PRO A 545 15.88 7.91 -4.20
N GLN A 546 15.15 8.86 -4.77
CA GLN A 546 13.73 9.06 -4.61
C GLN A 546 13.02 9.01 -5.95
N TYR A 547 11.82 8.46 -5.97
CA TYR A 547 11.02 8.40 -7.18
C TYR A 547 9.55 8.71 -6.87
N PRO A 548 8.92 9.63 -7.61
CA PRO A 548 7.50 9.89 -7.42
C PRO A 548 6.69 8.71 -7.96
N SER A 549 5.89 8.12 -7.09
CA SER A 549 5.00 6.99 -7.43
C SER A 549 3.55 7.37 -7.21
N VAL A 550 2.64 6.80 -7.99
CA VAL A 550 1.20 6.94 -7.72
C VAL A 550 0.88 6.27 -6.39
N HIS A 551 0.13 6.95 -5.53
CA HIS A 551 -0.03 6.49 -4.14
C HIS A 551 -1.48 6.29 -3.72
N HIS A 552 -2.31 7.33 -3.81
CA HIS A 552 -3.69 7.31 -3.34
C HIS A 552 -4.59 7.98 -4.38
N THR A 553 -5.76 7.41 -4.62
CA THR A 553 -6.77 8.00 -5.49
C THR A 553 -7.87 8.61 -4.61
N MET A 554 -7.98 9.96 -4.58
CA MET A 554 -9.00 10.65 -3.79
C MET A 554 -10.38 10.63 -4.47
N GLY A 555 -10.41 10.30 -5.77
CA GLY A 555 -11.63 10.12 -6.53
C GLY A 555 -12.16 8.69 -6.45
N GLY A 556 -13.48 8.57 -6.54
CA GLY A 556 -14.18 7.30 -6.46
C GLY A 556 -15.69 7.48 -6.53
N LEU A 557 -16.42 6.50 -6.01
CA LEU A 557 -17.89 6.50 -5.96
C LEU A 557 -18.42 7.64 -5.10
N VAL A 558 -19.51 8.26 -5.56
CA VAL A 558 -20.24 9.26 -4.76
C VAL A 558 -21.09 8.54 -3.72
N ILE A 559 -20.86 8.87 -2.45
CA ILE A 559 -21.64 8.36 -1.31
C ILE A 559 -22.33 9.50 -0.56
N ASP A 560 -23.30 9.16 0.26
CA ASP A 560 -23.81 10.02 1.33
C ASP A 560 -23.22 9.65 2.70
N THR A 561 -23.65 10.34 3.75
CA THR A 561 -23.22 10.12 5.13
C THR A 561 -23.57 8.71 5.66
N ASN A 562 -24.56 8.05 5.06
CA ASN A 562 -24.91 6.65 5.36
C ASN A 562 -24.09 5.64 4.54
N THR A 563 -23.07 6.10 3.82
CA THR A 563 -22.24 5.31 2.89
C THR A 563 -22.99 4.73 1.68
N SER A 564 -24.25 5.13 1.46
CA SER A 564 -25.06 4.69 0.32
C SER A 564 -24.52 5.29 -0.98
N VAL A 565 -24.30 4.48 -1.99
CA VAL A 565 -23.80 4.92 -3.30
C VAL A 565 -24.90 5.65 -4.07
N LYS A 566 -24.54 6.79 -4.67
CA LYS A 566 -25.46 7.60 -5.50
C LYS A 566 -25.25 7.37 -6.98
N ASP A 567 -26.34 7.46 -7.74
CA ASP A 567 -26.32 7.42 -9.19
C ASP A 567 -25.98 8.80 -9.81
N ILE A 568 -25.93 8.87 -11.15
CA ILE A 568 -25.63 10.09 -11.91
C ILE A 568 -26.70 11.19 -11.73
N TYR A 569 -27.86 10.89 -11.16
CA TYR A 569 -28.93 11.84 -10.83
C TYR A 569 -28.90 12.27 -9.36
N GLY A 570 -27.94 11.76 -8.57
CA GLY A 570 -27.81 12.03 -7.15
C GLY A 570 -28.77 11.22 -6.27
N GLN A 571 -29.45 10.22 -6.85
CA GLN A 571 -30.34 9.33 -6.12
C GLN A 571 -29.54 8.15 -5.54
N VAL A 572 -29.92 7.69 -4.35
CA VAL A 572 -29.34 6.48 -3.75
C VAL A 572 -29.64 5.27 -4.64
N ILE A 573 -28.65 4.42 -4.89
CA ILE A 573 -28.81 3.07 -5.45
C ILE A 573 -29.10 2.13 -4.27
N PRO A 574 -30.36 1.73 -4.06
CA PRO A 574 -30.71 0.92 -2.89
C PRO A 574 -29.92 -0.39 -2.86
N GLY A 575 -29.43 -0.76 -1.67
CA GLY A 575 -28.65 -1.99 -1.48
C GLY A 575 -27.20 -1.93 -1.94
N LEU A 576 -26.69 -0.77 -2.38
CA LEU A 576 -25.28 -0.57 -2.70
C LEU A 576 -24.64 0.47 -1.78
N PHE A 577 -23.54 0.08 -1.14
CA PHE A 577 -22.78 0.89 -0.21
C PHE A 577 -21.30 0.85 -0.55
N ALA A 578 -20.53 1.84 -0.10
CA ALA A 578 -19.09 1.88 -0.35
C ALA A 578 -18.34 2.57 0.80
N ALA A 579 -17.10 2.13 1.08
CA ALA A 579 -16.27 2.67 2.14
C ALA A 579 -14.77 2.61 1.79
N GLY A 580 -14.02 3.60 2.26
CA GLY A 580 -12.57 3.74 2.05
C GLY A 580 -12.21 4.23 0.65
N GLU A 581 -11.01 3.94 0.15
CA GLU A 581 -10.42 4.52 -1.07
C GLU A 581 -11.22 4.28 -2.37
N VAL A 582 -12.22 3.40 -2.36
CA VAL A 582 -13.16 3.22 -3.49
C VAL A 582 -14.12 4.39 -3.62
N THR A 583 -14.27 5.23 -2.59
CA THR A 583 -15.15 6.40 -2.54
C THR A 583 -14.39 7.68 -2.86
N GLY A 584 -15.12 8.71 -3.29
CA GLY A 584 -14.59 10.06 -3.50
C GLY A 584 -15.29 11.10 -2.63
N GLY A 585 -14.63 12.26 -2.46
CA GLY A 585 -15.21 13.40 -1.75
C GLY A 585 -14.66 13.66 -0.36
N VAL A 586 -14.03 12.70 0.31
CA VAL A 586 -13.50 12.89 1.68
C VAL A 586 -12.25 13.77 1.68
N HIS A 587 -11.31 13.53 0.76
CA HIS A 587 -9.95 14.11 0.85
C HIS A 587 -9.69 15.27 -0.11
N GLY A 588 -10.66 15.66 -0.94
CA GLY A 588 -10.47 16.73 -1.92
C GLY A 588 -9.33 16.44 -2.91
N THR A 589 -8.40 17.40 -3.08
CA THR A 589 -7.28 17.25 -4.03
C THR A 589 -6.07 16.53 -3.45
N ASN A 590 -5.96 16.45 -2.12
CA ASN A 590 -4.79 15.88 -1.44
C ASN A 590 -5.17 15.30 -0.08
N ARG A 591 -4.88 14.02 0.11
CA ARG A 591 -5.11 13.31 1.35
C ARG A 591 -3.98 13.57 2.36
N LEU A 592 -4.31 14.11 3.53
CA LEU A 592 -3.37 14.29 4.63
C LEU A 592 -2.87 12.95 5.18
N GLY A 593 -1.62 12.92 5.65
CA GLY A 593 -1.03 11.72 6.24
C GLY A 593 -1.91 11.13 7.34
N SER A 594 -1.97 9.81 7.46
CA SER A 594 -2.77 9.06 8.43
C SER A 594 -4.31 9.14 8.31
N ASN A 595 -4.88 10.09 7.56
CA ASN A 595 -6.34 10.19 7.38
C ASN A 595 -6.94 9.03 6.57
N ALA A 596 -6.17 8.36 5.68
CA ALA A 596 -6.71 7.24 4.89
C ALA A 596 -7.07 6.04 5.76
N ASP A 597 -6.27 5.77 6.79
CA ASP A 597 -6.51 4.65 7.71
C ASP A 597 -7.74 4.94 8.58
N ALA A 598 -7.88 6.20 9.02
CA ALA A 598 -9.05 6.68 9.75
C ALA A 598 -10.33 6.64 8.90
N ASP A 599 -10.26 7.15 7.66
CA ASP A 599 -11.35 7.13 6.68
C ASP A 599 -11.84 5.70 6.42
N ALA A 600 -10.93 4.82 6.02
CA ALA A 600 -11.29 3.45 5.69
C ALA A 600 -11.92 2.69 6.87
N CYS A 601 -11.37 2.85 8.05
CA CYS A 601 -11.89 2.18 9.26
C CYS A 601 -13.23 2.77 9.70
N ALA A 602 -13.36 4.09 9.74
CA ALA A 602 -14.58 4.76 10.18
C ALA A 602 -15.76 4.47 9.25
N PHE A 603 -15.59 4.73 7.95
CA PHE A 603 -16.66 4.46 6.98
C PHE A 603 -16.94 2.97 6.80
N GLY A 604 -15.92 2.10 6.93
CA GLY A 604 -16.14 0.67 6.96
C GLY A 604 -17.08 0.27 8.09
N TYR A 605 -16.80 0.73 9.31
CA TYR A 605 -17.65 0.45 10.48
C TYR A 605 -19.06 1.02 10.32
N ILE A 606 -19.18 2.29 9.92
CA ILE A 606 -20.47 2.96 9.68
C ILE A 606 -21.29 2.18 8.64
N SER A 607 -20.66 1.75 7.54
CA SER A 607 -21.32 1.01 6.47
C SER A 607 -21.91 -0.31 6.95
N GLY A 608 -21.12 -1.13 7.65
CA GLY A 608 -21.59 -2.40 8.19
C GLY A 608 -22.73 -2.24 9.19
N TYR A 609 -22.62 -1.24 10.07
CA TYR A 609 -23.64 -0.92 11.05
C TYR A 609 -24.95 -0.48 10.37
N PHE A 610 -24.86 0.51 9.45
CA PHE A 610 -26.03 1.06 8.78
C PHE A 610 -26.76 0.03 7.92
N VAL A 611 -26.03 -0.77 7.13
CA VAL A 611 -26.62 -1.83 6.31
C VAL A 611 -27.39 -2.84 7.16
N SER A 612 -26.90 -3.11 8.36
CA SER A 612 -27.50 -4.10 9.28
C SER A 612 -28.70 -3.58 10.02
N THR A 613 -28.66 -2.33 10.50
CA THR A 613 -29.65 -1.74 11.42
C THR A 613 -30.61 -0.74 10.75
N GLY A 614 -30.16 -0.06 9.69
CA GLY A 614 -30.85 1.08 9.09
C GLY A 614 -30.63 2.41 9.83
N GLU A 615 -29.73 2.45 10.82
CA GLU A 615 -29.45 3.60 11.67
C GLU A 615 -27.96 3.93 11.64
N LEU A 616 -27.58 5.20 11.86
CA LEU A 616 -26.19 5.58 12.07
C LEU A 616 -25.75 5.23 13.50
N PRO A 617 -24.45 4.93 13.71
CA PRO A 617 -23.94 4.72 15.06
C PRO A 617 -24.06 5.96 15.94
N ASP A 618 -24.36 5.80 17.23
CA ASP A 618 -24.59 6.88 18.21
C ASP A 618 -23.42 7.88 18.37
N PHE A 619 -22.19 7.51 17.93
CA PHE A 619 -21.04 8.40 18.02
C PHE A 619 -20.98 9.44 16.88
N ILE A 620 -21.82 9.29 15.85
CA ILE A 620 -21.97 10.27 14.78
C ILE A 620 -22.97 11.33 15.26
N PRO A 621 -22.59 12.62 15.27
CA PRO A 621 -23.50 13.69 15.67
C PRO A 621 -24.64 13.84 14.66
N ASP A 622 -25.80 14.28 15.13
CA ASP A 622 -26.89 14.72 14.25
C ASP A 622 -26.40 15.94 13.45
N LEU A 623 -26.21 15.81 12.13
CA LEU A 623 -25.70 16.84 11.23
C LEU A 623 -26.82 17.70 10.65
#